data_f4f30f44d21d4fe5cc06fcb1eec43b37
#
_entry.id   f4f30f44d21d4fe5cc06fcb1eec43b37
#
_cell.length_a   1.000
_cell.length_b   1.000
_cell.length_c   1.000
_cell.angle_alpha   90.00
_cell.angle_beta   90.00
_cell.angle_gamma   90.00
#
_symmetry.space_group_name_H-M   'P 1'
#
loop_
_entity.id
_entity.type
_entity.pdbx_description
1 polymer ?
#
loop_
_entity_poly.entity_id
_entity_poly.type
_entity_poly.pdbx_seq_one_letter_code
_entity_poly.pdbx_strand_id
1 'polypeptide(L)'
;TQGVSSAASDVYKRQGKLDIALHSPLDTQHDLSVAYTPGVALACNDIYDKPEDVRRYTWAGRLVAVISDGTAVLGLGNIGPKAALPVMEGKCALFKQFSGLNAIPIVLDTTDPDEIVETCIRLQPSFGAINLEDISAPRCFEIENRLKKELDIPVMHDDQHGTAVVVLAGMINACRFTGRKAEDLKVVVSGAGAAGVACTKIILNAGVKNIVVLDSHGIISRGRDGLNPVKEKLAKITNPNNIVGGQEEALRDADVYVGCLLYTSPSPR
;
A
#
# COMPACT_ATOMS: atom_id res chain seq x y z
N THR A 1 17.46 -13.51 -14.16
CA THR A 1 16.12 -12.89 -14.44
C THR A 1 15.40 -13.57 -15.61
N GLN A 2 16.05 -14.27 -16.52
CA GLN A 2 15.38 -14.97 -17.64
C GLN A 2 14.71 -16.29 -17.26
N GLY A 3 15.15 -16.98 -16.21
CA GLY A 3 14.57 -18.25 -15.77
C GLY A 3 13.23 -18.15 -15.01
N VAL A 4 12.91 -16.97 -14.48
CA VAL A 4 11.64 -16.74 -13.75
C VAL A 4 10.48 -16.42 -14.71
N SER A 5 10.79 -15.95 -15.95
CA SER A 5 9.78 -15.49 -16.90
C SER A 5 8.98 -16.61 -17.56
N SER A 6 9.56 -17.80 -17.80
CA SER A 6 8.84 -18.91 -18.43
C SER A 6 7.88 -19.63 -17.47
N ALA A 7 8.32 -19.92 -16.24
CA ALA A 7 7.47 -20.51 -15.22
C ALA A 7 6.32 -19.57 -14.79
N ALA A 8 6.61 -18.27 -14.66
CA ALA A 8 5.58 -17.27 -14.42
C ALA A 8 4.55 -17.22 -15.58
N SER A 9 5.03 -17.25 -16.83
CA SER A 9 4.15 -17.25 -18.02
C SER A 9 3.19 -18.44 -18.03
N ASP A 10 3.61 -19.63 -17.61
CA ASP A 10 2.76 -20.82 -17.61
C ASP A 10 1.69 -20.81 -16.48
N VAL A 11 2.03 -20.22 -15.33
CA VAL A 11 1.08 -20.03 -14.24
C VAL A 11 0.00 -19.00 -14.60
N TYR A 12 0.37 -17.93 -15.31
CA TYR A 12 -0.56 -16.85 -15.67
C TYR A 12 -1.43 -17.15 -16.89
N LYS A 13 -1.03 -18.07 -17.74
CA LYS A 13 -1.74 -18.33 -19.01
C LYS A 13 -3.03 -19.13 -18.87
N ARG A 14 -3.37 -19.64 -17.69
CA ARG A 14 -4.46 -20.62 -17.59
C ARG A 14 -5.67 -20.24 -16.75
N GLN A 15 -5.63 -19.46 -15.67
CA GLN A 15 -6.84 -19.21 -14.84
C GLN A 15 -6.71 -18.10 -13.78
N GLY A 16 -5.67 -17.28 -13.76
CA GLY A 16 -5.44 -16.35 -12.63
C GLY A 16 -4.97 -17.07 -11.35
N LYS A 17 -4.92 -16.35 -10.23
CA LYS A 17 -4.37 -16.87 -8.95
C LYS A 17 -5.45 -17.09 -7.89
N LEU A 18 -6.66 -16.63 -8.14
CA LEU A 18 -7.75 -16.64 -7.17
C LEU A 18 -8.92 -17.46 -7.67
N ASP A 19 -9.56 -18.12 -6.74
CA ASP A 19 -10.81 -18.82 -6.96
C ASP A 19 -11.72 -18.63 -5.73
N ILE A 20 -13.02 -18.88 -5.90
CA ILE A 20 -14.01 -18.83 -4.83
C ILE A 20 -14.42 -20.26 -4.50
N ALA A 21 -14.21 -20.65 -3.25
CA ALA A 21 -14.65 -21.94 -2.73
C ALA A 21 -15.82 -21.75 -1.77
N LEU A 22 -16.78 -22.65 -1.84
CA LEU A 22 -17.89 -22.68 -0.90
C LEU A 22 -17.40 -23.14 0.48
N HIS A 23 -17.92 -22.52 1.53
CA HIS A 23 -17.60 -22.91 2.91
C HIS A 23 -18.35 -24.19 3.33
N SER A 24 -19.51 -24.41 2.75
CA SER A 24 -20.33 -25.59 2.98
C SER A 24 -20.87 -26.11 1.64
N PRO A 25 -21.05 -27.42 1.47
CA PRO A 25 -21.61 -27.99 0.25
C PRO A 25 -23.06 -27.53 0.05
N LEU A 26 -23.52 -27.52 -1.20
CA LEU A 26 -24.90 -27.23 -1.61
C LEU A 26 -25.42 -28.37 -2.46
N ASP A 27 -25.36 -29.61 -1.92
CA ASP A 27 -25.60 -30.81 -2.70
C ASP A 27 -27.06 -31.26 -2.65
N THR A 28 -27.80 -30.81 -1.65
CA THR A 28 -29.19 -31.23 -1.41
C THR A 28 -30.16 -30.06 -1.43
N GLN A 29 -31.43 -30.34 -1.63
CA GLN A 29 -32.50 -29.34 -1.52
C GLN A 29 -32.57 -28.74 -0.11
N HIS A 30 -32.23 -29.51 0.90
CA HIS A 30 -32.14 -29.04 2.26
C HIS A 30 -31.04 -28.01 2.40
N ASP A 31 -29.83 -28.27 1.90
CA ASP A 31 -28.69 -27.33 1.93
C ASP A 31 -29.05 -26.02 1.24
N LEU A 32 -29.72 -26.09 0.06
CA LEU A 32 -30.21 -24.90 -0.62
C LEU A 32 -31.24 -24.12 0.21
N SER A 33 -32.12 -24.79 0.92
CA SER A 33 -33.14 -24.15 1.75
C SER A 33 -32.53 -23.45 2.97
N VAL A 34 -31.43 -23.95 3.50
CA VAL A 34 -30.69 -23.35 4.62
C VAL A 34 -29.80 -22.20 4.14
N ALA A 35 -29.03 -22.42 3.08
CA ALA A 35 -28.03 -21.47 2.62
C ALA A 35 -28.63 -20.30 1.81
N TYR A 36 -29.82 -20.50 1.21
CA TYR A 36 -30.49 -19.49 0.39
C TYR A 36 -31.92 -19.28 0.87
N THR A 37 -32.93 -19.64 0.09
CA THR A 37 -34.35 -19.39 0.40
C THR A 37 -35.00 -20.63 0.99
N PRO A 38 -35.67 -20.56 2.16
CA PRO A 38 -36.00 -19.41 2.99
C PRO A 38 -34.99 -19.09 4.10
N GLY A 39 -34.02 -19.96 4.39
CA GLY A 39 -33.14 -19.88 5.58
C GLY A 39 -32.35 -18.57 5.68
N VAL A 40 -31.87 -18.03 4.57
CA VAL A 40 -31.11 -16.76 4.53
C VAL A 40 -31.88 -15.57 5.11
N ALA A 41 -33.21 -15.62 5.10
CA ALA A 41 -34.06 -14.55 5.63
C ALA A 41 -33.83 -14.27 7.13
N LEU A 42 -33.47 -15.32 7.90
CA LEU A 42 -33.14 -15.15 9.31
C LEU A 42 -31.92 -14.26 9.50
N ALA A 43 -30.83 -14.53 8.77
CA ALA A 43 -29.63 -13.71 8.83
C ALA A 43 -29.88 -12.28 8.31
N CYS A 44 -30.72 -12.13 7.28
CA CYS A 44 -31.09 -10.81 6.76
C CYS A 44 -31.85 -9.97 7.81
N ASN A 45 -32.80 -10.60 8.52
CA ASN A 45 -33.57 -9.91 9.57
C ASN A 45 -32.66 -9.53 10.75
N ASP A 46 -31.79 -10.45 11.20
CA ASP A 46 -30.85 -10.16 12.27
C ASP A 46 -29.92 -8.98 11.92
N ILE A 47 -29.41 -8.93 10.69
CA ILE A 47 -28.59 -7.82 10.21
C ILE A 47 -29.41 -6.52 10.07
N TYR A 48 -30.66 -6.62 9.64
CA TYR A 48 -31.55 -5.45 9.54
C TYR A 48 -31.79 -4.81 10.92
N ASP A 49 -32.03 -5.64 11.93
CA ASP A 49 -32.25 -5.19 13.31
C ASP A 49 -30.94 -4.73 13.98
N LYS A 50 -29.80 -5.32 13.58
CA LYS A 50 -28.48 -5.04 14.14
C LYS A 50 -27.40 -5.05 13.04
N PRO A 51 -27.19 -3.92 12.34
CA PRO A 51 -26.31 -3.82 11.15
C PRO A 51 -24.85 -4.27 11.38
N GLU A 52 -24.33 -4.14 12.60
CA GLU A 52 -22.97 -4.60 12.91
C GLU A 52 -22.79 -6.12 12.81
N ASP A 53 -23.86 -6.90 12.90
CA ASP A 53 -23.82 -8.36 12.75
C ASP A 53 -23.53 -8.81 11.29
N VAL A 54 -23.54 -7.90 10.31
CA VAL A 54 -23.07 -8.21 8.94
C VAL A 54 -21.68 -8.86 8.94
N ARG A 55 -20.79 -8.42 9.83
CA ARG A 55 -19.42 -8.97 9.96
C ARG A 55 -19.40 -10.40 10.50
N ARG A 56 -20.44 -10.80 11.21
CA ARG A 56 -20.60 -12.12 11.81
C ARG A 56 -21.26 -13.11 10.85
N TYR A 57 -22.31 -12.67 10.14
CA TYR A 57 -23.12 -13.53 9.27
C TYR A 57 -22.57 -13.65 7.86
N THR A 58 -21.68 -12.74 7.43
CA THR A 58 -21.11 -12.72 6.09
C THR A 58 -19.60 -12.77 6.10
N TRP A 59 -19.01 -12.91 4.93
CA TRP A 59 -17.55 -12.82 4.79
C TRP A 59 -16.99 -11.39 4.89
N ALA A 60 -17.85 -10.36 4.90
CA ALA A 60 -17.45 -8.96 4.95
C ALA A 60 -16.44 -8.67 6.08
N GLY A 61 -16.62 -9.27 7.26
CA GLY A 61 -15.72 -9.06 8.41
C GLY A 61 -14.27 -9.50 8.21
N ARG A 62 -13.97 -10.29 7.16
CA ARG A 62 -12.62 -10.81 6.83
C ARG A 62 -12.29 -10.74 5.35
N LEU A 63 -12.97 -9.84 4.61
CA LEU A 63 -12.74 -9.60 3.20
C LEU A 63 -12.09 -8.24 2.99
N VAL A 64 -10.95 -8.23 2.31
CA VAL A 64 -10.21 -7.01 1.94
C VAL A 64 -10.46 -6.69 0.48
N ALA A 65 -10.83 -5.44 0.17
CA ALA A 65 -10.79 -4.94 -1.21
C ALA A 65 -9.36 -4.46 -1.52
N VAL A 66 -8.72 -5.04 -2.52
CA VAL A 66 -7.44 -4.56 -3.06
C VAL A 66 -7.75 -3.69 -4.27
N ILE A 67 -7.66 -2.36 -4.08
CA ILE A 67 -8.11 -1.36 -5.05
C ILE A 67 -6.92 -0.69 -5.72
N SER A 68 -6.93 -0.62 -7.04
CA SER A 68 -5.89 0.01 -7.86
C SER A 68 -6.47 0.69 -9.09
N ASP A 69 -5.80 1.75 -9.56
CA ASP A 69 -5.99 2.34 -10.89
C ASP A 69 -4.85 1.97 -11.87
N GLY A 70 -3.84 1.22 -11.39
CA GLY A 70 -2.72 0.75 -12.19
C GLY A 70 -1.75 1.83 -12.66
N THR A 71 -1.70 2.99 -11.98
CA THR A 71 -0.88 4.13 -12.41
C THR A 71 0.54 4.14 -11.86
N ALA A 72 0.87 3.27 -10.90
CA ALA A 72 2.20 3.23 -10.27
C ALA A 72 2.70 1.80 -10.00
N VAL A 73 2.48 0.90 -10.95
CA VAL A 73 2.88 -0.51 -10.81
C VAL A 73 4.40 -0.62 -10.77
N LEU A 74 4.92 -1.28 -9.76
CA LEU A 74 6.35 -1.38 -9.46
C LEU A 74 7.17 -1.90 -10.67
N GLY A 75 8.10 -1.08 -11.15
CA GLY A 75 8.97 -1.39 -12.28
C GLY A 75 8.32 -1.22 -13.66
N LEU A 76 7.01 -1.00 -13.74
CA LEU A 76 6.27 -0.86 -14.99
C LEU A 76 5.64 0.54 -15.18
N GLY A 77 5.42 1.26 -14.08
CA GLY A 77 4.80 2.58 -14.10
C GLY A 77 3.29 2.54 -14.36
N ASN A 78 2.79 3.46 -15.17
CA ASN A 78 1.38 3.52 -15.53
C ASN A 78 1.08 2.53 -16.66
N ILE A 79 0.50 1.39 -16.31
CA ILE A 79 0.09 0.35 -17.27
C ILE A 79 -1.43 0.20 -17.37
N GLY A 80 -2.16 0.97 -16.57
CA GLY A 80 -3.62 0.97 -16.52
C GLY A 80 -4.21 -0.22 -15.73
N PRO A 81 -5.52 -0.15 -15.45
CA PRO A 81 -6.16 -1.08 -14.51
C PRO A 81 -6.14 -2.54 -14.99
N LYS A 82 -6.44 -2.80 -16.25
CA LYS A 82 -6.50 -4.19 -16.76
C LYS A 82 -5.16 -4.90 -16.69
N ALA A 83 -4.07 -4.21 -17.03
CA ALA A 83 -2.72 -4.77 -16.97
C ALA A 83 -2.18 -4.90 -15.54
N ALA A 84 -2.71 -4.13 -14.59
CA ALA A 84 -2.37 -4.23 -13.17
C ALA A 84 -3.08 -5.41 -12.46
N LEU A 85 -4.18 -5.93 -13.01
CA LEU A 85 -4.98 -6.99 -12.37
C LEU A 85 -4.17 -8.21 -11.92
N PRO A 86 -3.20 -8.76 -12.68
CA PRO A 86 -2.38 -9.88 -12.22
C PRO A 86 -1.54 -9.57 -10.98
N VAL A 87 -1.13 -8.31 -10.80
CA VAL A 87 -0.39 -7.85 -9.60
C VAL A 87 -1.34 -7.80 -8.41
N MET A 88 -2.56 -7.29 -8.61
CA MET A 88 -3.59 -7.22 -7.56
C MET A 88 -4.04 -8.61 -7.11
N GLU A 89 -4.18 -9.57 -8.03
CA GLU A 89 -4.40 -10.99 -7.67
C GLU A 89 -3.23 -11.54 -6.83
N GLY A 90 -2.00 -11.20 -7.18
CA GLY A 90 -0.83 -11.54 -6.38
C GLY A 90 -0.91 -10.99 -4.96
N LYS A 91 -1.29 -9.73 -4.80
CA LYS A 91 -1.50 -9.10 -3.49
C LYS A 91 -2.58 -9.83 -2.69
N CYS A 92 -3.70 -10.19 -3.32
CA CYS A 92 -4.77 -10.96 -2.67
C CYS A 92 -4.27 -12.34 -2.21
N ALA A 93 -3.46 -13.02 -3.02
CA ALA A 93 -2.85 -14.29 -2.63
C ALA A 93 -1.93 -14.16 -1.41
N LEU A 94 -1.16 -13.05 -1.31
CA LEU A 94 -0.33 -12.76 -0.14
C LEU A 94 -1.19 -12.51 1.12
N PHE A 95 -2.30 -11.76 1.01
CA PHE A 95 -3.25 -11.61 2.11
C PHE A 95 -3.74 -12.95 2.62
N LYS A 96 -4.14 -13.84 1.70
CA LYS A 96 -4.61 -15.17 2.08
C LYS A 96 -3.52 -16.01 2.75
N GLN A 97 -2.32 -16.04 2.15
CA GLN A 97 -1.21 -16.88 2.61
C GLN A 97 -0.67 -16.45 3.96
N PHE A 98 -0.49 -15.15 4.18
CA PHE A 98 0.24 -14.66 5.36
C PHE A 98 -0.65 -14.16 6.50
N SER A 99 -1.90 -13.79 6.21
CA SER A 99 -2.82 -13.28 7.24
C SER A 99 -4.09 -14.13 7.40
N GLY A 100 -4.35 -15.08 6.51
CA GLY A 100 -5.60 -15.85 6.48
C GLY A 100 -6.82 -15.04 5.99
N LEU A 101 -6.66 -13.74 5.73
CA LEU A 101 -7.74 -12.89 5.24
C LEU A 101 -8.06 -13.24 3.79
N ASN A 102 -9.34 -13.19 3.45
CA ASN A 102 -9.75 -13.21 2.06
C ASN A 102 -9.56 -11.83 1.46
N ALA A 103 -9.17 -11.77 0.18
CA ALA A 103 -9.06 -10.51 -0.53
C ALA A 103 -9.49 -10.69 -1.98
N ILE A 104 -10.09 -9.66 -2.55
CA ILE A 104 -10.44 -9.63 -3.97
C ILE A 104 -9.89 -8.37 -4.63
N PRO A 105 -9.40 -8.48 -5.89
CA PRO A 105 -8.87 -7.35 -6.62
C PRO A 105 -10.02 -6.55 -7.25
N ILE A 106 -9.94 -5.23 -7.14
CA ILE A 106 -10.87 -4.29 -7.78
C ILE A 106 -10.03 -3.25 -8.49
N VAL A 107 -9.95 -3.33 -9.81
CA VAL A 107 -9.26 -2.34 -10.63
C VAL A 107 -10.25 -1.34 -11.20
N LEU A 108 -9.95 -0.06 -11.08
CA LEU A 108 -10.84 1.04 -11.47
C LEU A 108 -10.33 1.69 -12.75
N ASP A 109 -11.20 1.85 -13.73
CA ASP A 109 -10.88 2.53 -15.00
C ASP A 109 -11.10 4.05 -14.86
N THR A 110 -10.47 4.61 -13.84
CA THR A 110 -10.42 6.06 -13.59
C THR A 110 -9.18 6.42 -12.82
N THR A 111 -8.70 7.64 -13.01
CA THR A 111 -7.61 8.23 -12.22
C THR A 111 -8.07 9.45 -11.41
N ASP A 112 -9.36 9.73 -11.45
CA ASP A 112 -9.96 10.84 -10.68
C ASP A 112 -10.09 10.45 -9.19
N PRO A 113 -9.49 11.22 -8.27
CA PRO A 113 -9.59 10.96 -6.85
C PRO A 113 -11.03 10.96 -6.31
N ASP A 114 -11.92 11.79 -6.87
CA ASP A 114 -13.31 11.86 -6.43
C ASP A 114 -14.07 10.60 -6.79
N GLU A 115 -13.89 10.09 -8.01
CA GLU A 115 -14.52 8.84 -8.46
C GLU A 115 -13.99 7.63 -7.69
N ILE A 116 -12.67 7.59 -7.42
CA ILE A 116 -12.06 6.50 -6.63
C ILE A 116 -12.63 6.50 -5.20
N VAL A 117 -12.66 7.66 -4.54
CA VAL A 117 -13.17 7.80 -3.17
C VAL A 117 -14.65 7.42 -3.10
N GLU A 118 -15.47 7.95 -4.00
CA GLU A 118 -16.90 7.65 -4.05
C GLU A 118 -17.17 6.15 -4.29
N THR A 119 -16.40 5.52 -5.17
CA THR A 119 -16.50 4.07 -5.42
C THR A 119 -16.17 3.29 -4.14
N CYS A 120 -15.10 3.63 -3.45
CA CYS A 120 -14.72 2.98 -2.20
C CYS A 120 -15.80 3.11 -1.11
N ILE A 121 -16.40 4.30 -0.98
CA ILE A 121 -17.50 4.56 -0.04
C ILE A 121 -18.69 3.63 -0.33
N ARG A 122 -19.07 3.50 -1.60
CA ARG A 122 -20.19 2.64 -2.01
C ARG A 122 -19.92 1.16 -1.83
N LEU A 123 -18.65 0.74 -1.90
CA LEU A 123 -18.23 -0.66 -1.71
C LEU A 123 -18.12 -1.05 -0.22
N GLN A 124 -17.99 -0.08 0.70
CA GLN A 124 -17.77 -0.33 2.12
C GLN A 124 -18.65 -1.42 2.74
N PRO A 125 -19.98 -1.49 2.47
CA PRO A 125 -20.84 -2.48 3.12
C PRO A 125 -20.41 -3.94 2.91
N SER A 126 -19.68 -4.23 1.85
CA SER A 126 -19.26 -5.58 1.48
C SER A 126 -17.88 -5.99 2.02
N PHE A 127 -17.14 -5.06 2.64
CA PHE A 127 -15.74 -5.26 2.99
C PHE A 127 -15.43 -4.95 4.46
N GLY A 128 -14.44 -5.67 4.99
CA GLY A 128 -13.88 -5.42 6.32
C GLY A 128 -12.70 -4.45 6.32
N ALA A 129 -12.04 -4.26 5.18
CA ALA A 129 -10.93 -3.33 5.00
C ALA A 129 -10.70 -3.00 3.52
N ILE A 130 -10.00 -1.90 3.26
CA ILE A 130 -9.52 -1.51 1.94
C ILE A 130 -7.99 -1.41 1.95
N ASN A 131 -7.34 -2.09 1.02
CA ASN A 131 -5.95 -1.91 0.67
C ASN A 131 -5.87 -1.18 -0.68
N LEU A 132 -5.35 0.04 -0.68
CA LEU A 132 -4.99 0.75 -1.89
C LEU A 132 -3.63 0.26 -2.37
N GLU A 133 -3.48 0.02 -3.67
CA GLU A 133 -2.26 -0.53 -4.27
C GLU A 133 -1.95 0.15 -5.59
N ASP A 134 -0.67 0.43 -5.86
CA ASP A 134 -0.17 0.93 -7.15
C ASP A 134 -0.88 2.21 -7.68
N ILE A 135 -1.31 3.08 -6.77
CA ILE A 135 -1.88 4.40 -7.07
C ILE A 135 -0.78 5.45 -6.98
N SER A 136 -0.58 6.22 -8.05
CA SER A 136 0.53 7.16 -8.15
C SER A 136 0.44 8.33 -7.16
N ALA A 137 1.60 8.73 -6.62
CA ALA A 137 1.72 9.98 -5.88
C ALA A 137 1.62 11.20 -6.85
N PRO A 138 1.06 12.36 -6.43
CA PRO A 138 0.61 12.64 -5.06
C PRO A 138 -0.84 12.23 -4.72
N ARG A 139 -1.62 11.73 -5.72
CA ARG A 139 -3.05 11.40 -5.56
C ARG A 139 -3.31 10.35 -4.47
N CYS A 140 -2.45 9.35 -4.36
CA CYS A 140 -2.58 8.30 -3.35
C CYS A 140 -2.68 8.85 -1.92
N PHE A 141 -1.99 9.97 -1.61
CA PHE A 141 -2.07 10.60 -0.29
C PHE A 141 -3.42 11.23 -0.02
N GLU A 142 -3.99 11.89 -1.03
CA GLU A 142 -5.31 12.50 -0.93
C GLU A 142 -6.39 11.43 -0.77
N ILE A 143 -6.40 10.45 -1.66
CA ILE A 143 -7.38 9.36 -1.67
C ILE A 143 -7.37 8.64 -0.31
N GLU A 144 -6.21 8.21 0.17
CA GLU A 144 -6.10 7.53 1.46
C GLU A 144 -6.60 8.39 2.63
N ASN A 145 -6.20 9.67 2.67
CA ASN A 145 -6.60 10.57 3.75
C ASN A 145 -8.11 10.85 3.77
N ARG A 146 -8.74 10.93 2.60
CA ARG A 146 -10.20 11.10 2.49
C ARG A 146 -10.91 9.85 2.95
N LEU A 147 -10.53 8.69 2.44
CA LEU A 147 -11.13 7.41 2.82
C LEU A 147 -11.01 7.12 4.32
N LYS A 148 -9.87 7.42 4.93
CA LYS A 148 -9.71 7.28 6.39
C LYS A 148 -10.63 8.16 7.23
N LYS A 149 -11.16 9.23 6.66
CA LYS A 149 -12.11 10.12 7.35
C LYS A 149 -13.57 9.72 7.14
N GLU A 150 -13.85 9.11 6.00
CA GLU A 150 -15.22 8.86 5.55
C GLU A 150 -15.67 7.42 5.76
N LEU A 151 -14.73 6.48 5.94
CA LEU A 151 -15.04 5.06 6.11
C LEU A 151 -14.90 4.61 7.56
N ASP A 152 -15.79 3.71 7.98
CA ASP A 152 -15.75 3.07 9.28
C ASP A 152 -14.90 1.78 9.30
N ILE A 153 -14.29 1.43 8.17
CA ILE A 153 -13.39 0.28 8.01
C ILE A 153 -11.95 0.75 7.83
N PRO A 154 -10.95 -0.06 8.23
CA PRO A 154 -9.54 0.25 8.01
C PRO A 154 -9.20 0.49 6.54
N VAL A 155 -8.43 1.55 6.28
CA VAL A 155 -7.88 1.86 4.95
C VAL A 155 -6.36 1.99 5.06
N MET A 156 -5.66 1.33 4.17
CA MET A 156 -4.20 1.38 4.06
C MET A 156 -3.78 1.49 2.60
N HIS A 157 -2.74 2.28 2.32
CA HIS A 157 -2.02 2.26 1.05
C HIS A 157 -0.69 1.54 1.26
N ASP A 158 -0.52 0.35 0.67
CA ASP A 158 0.62 -0.51 0.97
C ASP A 158 1.96 0.08 0.52
N ASP A 159 2.01 0.72 -0.66
CA ASP A 159 3.22 1.38 -1.16
C ASP A 159 3.76 2.47 -0.22
N GLN A 160 2.91 3.03 0.62
CA GLN A 160 3.31 3.94 1.68
C GLN A 160 3.71 3.17 2.94
N HIS A 161 2.75 2.50 3.54
CA HIS A 161 2.87 2.02 4.91
C HIS A 161 3.56 0.67 5.03
N GLY A 162 3.34 -0.26 4.09
CA GLY A 162 4.03 -1.55 4.08
C GLY A 162 5.54 -1.36 3.94
N THR A 163 5.97 -0.58 2.94
CA THR A 163 7.38 -0.25 2.74
C THR A 163 7.99 0.47 3.95
N ALA A 164 7.27 1.44 4.52
CA ALA A 164 7.76 2.20 5.67
C ALA A 164 7.97 1.31 6.90
N VAL A 165 7.08 0.36 7.16
CA VAL A 165 7.18 -0.59 8.30
C VAL A 165 8.43 -1.46 8.18
N VAL A 166 8.69 -2.05 7.01
CA VAL A 166 9.86 -2.94 6.83
C VAL A 166 11.17 -2.17 6.87
N VAL A 167 11.22 -0.94 6.34
CA VAL A 167 12.39 -0.06 6.41
C VAL A 167 12.68 0.30 7.87
N LEU A 168 11.67 0.70 8.65
CA LEU A 168 11.85 1.02 10.06
C LEU A 168 12.30 -0.21 10.86
N ALA A 169 11.72 -1.38 10.61
CA ALA A 169 12.13 -2.61 11.27
C ALA A 169 13.61 -2.94 11.00
N GLY A 170 14.05 -2.78 9.75
CA GLY A 170 15.46 -2.93 9.37
C GLY A 170 16.36 -1.95 10.10
N MET A 171 15.97 -0.67 10.16
CA MET A 171 16.74 0.38 10.82
C MET A 171 16.85 0.14 12.35
N ILE A 172 15.75 -0.24 13.00
CA ILE A 172 15.77 -0.56 14.44
C ILE A 172 16.76 -1.69 14.74
N ASN A 173 16.74 -2.75 13.92
CA ASN A 173 17.67 -3.87 14.11
C ASN A 173 19.12 -3.49 13.79
N ALA A 174 19.35 -2.67 12.77
CA ALA A 174 20.68 -2.14 12.49
C ALA A 174 21.23 -1.30 13.65
N CYS A 175 20.39 -0.44 14.25
CA CYS A 175 20.76 0.32 15.46
C CYS A 175 21.11 -0.61 16.63
N ARG A 176 20.31 -1.63 16.88
CA ARG A 176 20.58 -2.62 17.94
C ARG A 176 21.89 -3.37 17.70
N PHE A 177 22.15 -3.79 16.48
CA PHE A 177 23.37 -4.53 16.11
C PHE A 177 24.63 -3.67 16.22
N THR A 178 24.55 -2.38 15.83
CA THR A 178 25.70 -1.45 15.82
C THR A 178 25.89 -0.69 17.13
N GLY A 179 24.93 -0.79 18.08
CA GLY A 179 24.94 0.00 19.31
C GLY A 179 24.65 1.49 19.12
N ARG A 180 24.19 1.90 17.92
CA ARG A 180 23.87 3.31 17.60
C ARG A 180 22.47 3.67 18.04
N LYS A 181 22.28 4.95 18.37
CA LYS A 181 20.96 5.50 18.66
C LYS A 181 20.36 6.12 17.40
N ALA A 182 19.05 6.00 17.23
CA ALA A 182 18.34 6.57 16.07
C ALA A 182 18.51 8.10 15.98
N GLU A 183 18.55 8.79 17.12
CA GLU A 183 18.69 10.25 17.21
C GLU A 183 20.03 10.78 16.70
N ASP A 184 21.07 9.95 16.67
CA ASP A 184 22.42 10.30 16.24
C ASP A 184 22.67 10.04 14.75
N LEU A 185 21.72 9.39 14.07
CA LEU A 185 21.88 8.98 12.67
C LEU A 185 21.63 10.15 11.71
N LYS A 186 22.46 10.22 10.65
CA LYS A 186 22.15 10.94 9.42
C LYS A 186 21.58 9.94 8.40
N VAL A 187 20.30 10.11 8.05
CA VAL A 187 19.59 9.25 7.11
C VAL A 187 19.35 9.98 5.79
N VAL A 188 19.65 9.33 4.70
CA VAL A 188 19.35 9.81 3.34
C VAL A 188 18.26 8.95 2.74
N VAL A 189 17.17 9.57 2.31
CA VAL A 189 16.07 8.90 1.61
C VAL A 189 16.06 9.32 0.15
N SER A 190 16.35 8.40 -0.74
CA SER A 190 16.36 8.63 -2.19
C SER A 190 15.02 8.22 -2.80
N GLY A 191 14.26 9.21 -3.23
CA GLY A 191 12.91 9.09 -3.74
C GLY A 191 11.90 9.78 -2.82
N ALA A 192 11.10 10.71 -3.39
CA ALA A 192 10.06 11.45 -2.69
C ALA A 192 8.65 11.11 -3.23
N GLY A 193 8.46 9.85 -3.63
CA GLY A 193 7.17 9.26 -3.99
C GLY A 193 6.44 8.71 -2.76
N ALA A 194 5.46 7.83 -2.99
CA ALA A 194 4.64 7.24 -1.93
C ALA A 194 5.49 6.62 -0.81
N ALA A 195 6.39 5.70 -1.15
CA ALA A 195 7.27 5.03 -0.20
C ALA A 195 8.22 5.99 0.52
N GLY A 196 8.92 6.87 -0.21
CA GLY A 196 9.91 7.77 0.39
C GLY A 196 9.30 8.77 1.37
N VAL A 197 8.13 9.30 1.07
CA VAL A 197 7.38 10.18 2.00
C VAL A 197 6.98 9.43 3.27
N ALA A 198 6.48 8.22 3.13
CA ALA A 198 6.06 7.40 4.27
C ALA A 198 7.25 6.95 5.12
N CYS A 199 8.34 6.47 4.48
CA CYS A 199 9.59 6.13 5.16
C CYS A 199 10.16 7.33 5.94
N THR A 200 10.20 8.50 5.32
CA THR A 200 10.68 9.72 5.98
C THR A 200 9.88 10.02 7.24
N LYS A 201 8.55 9.98 7.17
CA LYS A 201 7.67 10.26 8.30
C LYS A 201 7.85 9.26 9.44
N ILE A 202 7.89 7.95 9.13
CA ILE A 202 8.01 6.93 10.17
C ILE A 202 9.40 6.97 10.83
N ILE A 203 10.45 7.27 10.08
CA ILE A 203 11.83 7.42 10.59
C ILE A 203 11.95 8.65 11.50
N LEU A 204 11.33 9.78 11.12
CA LEU A 204 11.23 10.97 12.00
C LEU A 204 10.52 10.63 13.31
N ASN A 205 9.39 9.92 13.23
CA ASN A 205 8.63 9.49 14.42
C ASN A 205 9.43 8.52 15.31
N ALA A 206 10.37 7.77 14.74
CA ALA A 206 11.27 6.91 15.48
C ALA A 206 12.44 7.66 16.17
N GLY A 207 12.51 8.99 16.03
CA GLY A 207 13.45 9.84 16.74
C GLY A 207 14.67 10.27 15.94
N VAL A 208 14.79 9.90 14.66
CA VAL A 208 15.87 10.43 13.80
C VAL A 208 15.65 11.91 13.53
N LYS A 209 16.65 12.73 13.80
CA LYS A 209 16.57 14.21 13.68
C LYS A 209 17.15 14.74 12.36
N ASN A 210 18.11 14.02 11.79
CA ASN A 210 18.82 14.45 10.58
C ASN A 210 18.47 13.53 9.41
N ILE A 211 17.44 13.93 8.66
CA ILE A 211 17.01 13.22 7.43
C ILE A 211 17.17 14.17 6.25
N VAL A 212 17.79 13.70 5.17
CA VAL A 212 17.88 14.39 3.89
C VAL A 212 17.10 13.57 2.86
N VAL A 213 16.16 14.19 2.17
CA VAL A 213 15.33 13.53 1.14
C VAL A 213 15.71 14.06 -0.24
N LEU A 214 15.83 13.14 -1.19
CA LEU A 214 16.09 13.45 -2.60
C LEU A 214 14.91 13.07 -3.49
N ASP A 215 14.76 13.81 -4.58
CA ASP A 215 13.98 13.39 -5.74
C ASP A 215 14.85 13.43 -7.01
N SER A 216 14.24 13.27 -8.19
CA SER A 216 14.96 13.31 -9.48
C SER A 216 15.65 14.65 -9.79
N HIS A 217 15.35 15.71 -9.05
CA HIS A 217 15.92 17.05 -9.21
C HIS A 217 16.93 17.41 -8.10
N GLY A 218 17.27 16.46 -7.24
CA GLY A 218 18.23 16.66 -6.14
C GLY A 218 17.58 16.73 -4.76
N ILE A 219 18.31 17.35 -3.83
CA ILE A 219 17.90 17.46 -2.42
C ILE A 219 16.66 18.33 -2.28
N ILE A 220 15.68 17.85 -1.51
CA ILE A 220 14.51 18.64 -1.10
C ILE A 220 14.95 19.58 0.02
N SER A 221 15.01 20.87 -0.30
CA SER A 221 15.46 21.93 0.59
C SER A 221 14.46 23.08 0.66
N ARG A 222 14.52 23.85 1.74
CA ARG A 222 13.69 25.05 1.88
C ARG A 222 14.08 26.07 0.81
N GLY A 223 13.09 26.61 0.11
CA GLY A 223 13.31 27.58 -0.97
C GLY A 223 13.67 26.98 -2.33
N ARG A 224 13.69 25.65 -2.49
CA ARG A 224 13.84 25.01 -3.81
C ARG A 224 12.56 25.21 -4.62
N ASP A 225 12.70 25.68 -5.86
CA ASP A 225 11.59 25.86 -6.79
C ASP A 225 11.01 24.53 -7.27
N GLY A 226 9.74 24.54 -7.69
CA GLY A 226 9.07 23.40 -8.31
C GLY A 226 8.69 22.27 -7.35
N LEU A 227 8.63 22.53 -6.05
CA LEU A 227 8.12 21.58 -5.05
C LEU A 227 6.59 21.53 -5.11
N ASN A 228 6.03 20.33 -5.14
CA ASN A 228 4.61 20.16 -4.88
C ASN A 228 4.30 20.28 -3.36
N PRO A 229 3.03 20.45 -2.95
CA PRO A 229 2.66 20.65 -1.54
C PRO A 229 3.18 19.59 -0.57
N VAL A 230 3.32 18.33 -1.02
CA VAL A 230 3.86 17.23 -0.20
C VAL A 230 5.35 17.43 0.03
N LYS A 231 6.10 17.76 -1.02
CA LYS A 231 7.55 18.02 -0.95
C LYS A 231 7.86 19.31 -0.18
N GLU A 232 7.01 20.33 -0.28
CA GLU A 232 7.15 21.54 0.55
C GLU A 232 7.03 21.21 2.04
N LYS A 233 6.08 20.34 2.41
CA LYS A 233 5.96 19.85 3.80
C LYS A 233 7.21 19.06 4.21
N LEU A 234 7.76 18.22 3.33
CA LEU A 234 9.02 17.51 3.62
C LEU A 234 10.18 18.48 3.85
N ALA A 235 10.33 19.50 3.00
CA ALA A 235 11.40 20.50 3.14
C ALA A 235 11.37 21.25 4.49
N LYS A 236 10.16 21.36 5.10
CA LYS A 236 10.01 22.00 6.42
C LYS A 236 10.42 21.11 7.59
N ILE A 237 10.25 19.79 7.46
CA ILE A 237 10.44 18.82 8.56
C ILE A 237 11.72 17.99 8.41
N THR A 238 12.43 18.11 7.30
CA THR A 238 13.68 17.39 6.99
C THR A 238 14.79 18.39 6.70
N ASN A 239 15.99 17.86 6.41
CA ASN A 239 17.16 18.64 6.01
C ASN A 239 17.41 19.84 6.95
N PRO A 240 17.72 19.59 8.23
CA PRO A 240 17.82 20.64 9.25
C PRO A 240 18.86 21.71 8.87
N ASN A 241 19.94 21.32 8.21
CA ASN A 241 21.03 22.19 7.77
C ASN A 241 20.77 22.87 6.42
N ASN A 242 19.61 22.63 5.81
CA ASN A 242 19.22 23.13 4.48
C ASN A 242 20.29 22.90 3.40
N ILE A 243 20.87 21.71 3.37
CA ILE A 243 21.84 21.28 2.36
C ILE A 243 21.16 21.35 0.99
N VAL A 244 21.87 21.88 0.00
CA VAL A 244 21.43 21.92 -1.40
C VAL A 244 22.39 21.10 -2.26
N GLY A 245 21.92 20.61 -3.40
CA GLY A 245 22.74 19.82 -4.33
C GLY A 245 22.10 18.50 -4.71
N GLY A 246 22.93 17.54 -5.06
CA GLY A 246 22.51 16.22 -5.53
C GLY A 246 22.76 15.11 -4.51
N GLN A 247 22.90 13.91 -5.05
CA GLN A 247 23.09 12.70 -4.25
C GLN A 247 24.44 12.71 -3.51
N GLU A 248 25.49 13.26 -4.13
CA GLU A 248 26.82 13.32 -3.52
C GLU A 248 26.82 14.14 -2.23
N GLU A 249 26.24 15.35 -2.26
CA GLU A 249 26.12 16.22 -1.11
C GLU A 249 25.26 15.61 -0.01
N ALA A 250 24.18 14.92 -0.40
CA ALA A 250 23.30 14.24 0.56
C ALA A 250 24.03 13.11 1.29
N LEU A 251 24.81 12.31 0.58
CA LEU A 251 25.48 11.11 1.10
C LEU A 251 26.72 11.41 1.95
N ARG A 252 27.26 12.62 1.88
CA ARG A 252 28.43 12.97 2.69
C ARG A 252 28.13 12.78 4.18
N ASP A 253 28.93 11.93 4.83
CA ASP A 253 28.78 11.55 6.24
C ASP A 253 27.40 10.93 6.60
N ALA A 254 26.75 10.27 5.65
CA ALA A 254 25.48 9.57 5.89
C ALA A 254 25.73 8.20 6.54
N ASP A 255 24.93 7.89 7.55
CA ASP A 255 24.96 6.59 8.25
C ASP A 255 24.04 5.56 7.59
N VAL A 256 22.91 6.02 7.06
CA VAL A 256 21.88 5.15 6.47
C VAL A 256 21.40 5.73 5.15
N TYR A 257 21.35 4.89 4.13
CA TYR A 257 20.75 5.20 2.86
C TYR A 257 19.51 4.32 2.62
N VAL A 258 18.37 4.96 2.36
CA VAL A 258 17.10 4.31 2.04
C VAL A 258 16.78 4.58 0.58
N GLY A 259 16.98 3.59 -0.28
CA GLY A 259 16.67 3.66 -1.71
C GLY A 259 15.23 3.28 -1.98
N CYS A 260 14.40 4.26 -2.31
CA CYS A 260 13.01 4.05 -2.72
C CYS A 260 12.82 4.09 -4.25
N LEU A 261 13.94 4.09 -5.00
CA LEU A 261 13.96 4.07 -6.46
C LEU A 261 14.69 2.82 -6.94
N LEU A 262 14.10 2.10 -7.89
CA LEU A 262 14.62 0.83 -8.39
C LEU A 262 15.90 0.94 -9.25
N TYR A 263 16.30 2.14 -9.68
CA TYR A 263 17.24 2.28 -10.81
C TYR A 263 18.50 3.12 -10.53
N THR A 264 18.73 3.62 -9.34
CA THR A 264 19.68 4.72 -9.17
C THR A 264 20.94 4.44 -8.38
N SER A 265 21.16 3.21 -7.92
CA SER A 265 22.42 2.90 -7.25
C SER A 265 22.88 1.49 -7.61
N PRO A 266 24.05 1.32 -8.30
CA PRO A 266 24.67 0.03 -8.33
C PRO A 266 24.98 -0.36 -6.88
N SER A 267 24.34 -1.42 -6.40
CA SER A 267 24.71 -2.01 -5.11
C SER A 267 26.18 -2.39 -5.17
N PRO A 268 27.01 -1.96 -4.24
CA PRO A 268 28.35 -2.52 -4.10
C PRO A 268 28.17 -4.02 -3.86
N ARG A 269 28.76 -4.83 -4.72
CA ARG A 269 28.86 -6.29 -4.55
C ARG A 269 29.93 -6.60 -3.55
#